data_9103d0af88b38dba53e64380a40b34bd
#
_entry.id   9103d0af88b38dba53e64380a40b34bd
#
_cell.length_a   1.000
_cell.length_b   1.000
_cell.length_c   1.000
_cell.angle_alpha   90.00
_cell.angle_beta   90.00
_cell.angle_gamma   90.00
#
_symmetry.space_group_name_H-M   'P 1'
#
loop_
_entity.id
_entity.type
_entity.pdbx_description
1 polymer ?
#
loop_
_entity_poly.entity_id
_entity_poly.type
_entity_poly.pdbx_seq_one_letter_code
_entity_poly.pdbx_strand_id
1 'polypeptide(L)'
;MNTGGTTVVFCNACGAHNAPDARFCQSCGQAMAAIEPLPVTASIAAYADATYGGFWIRVVAAIIDTIVVEIVVLPISFAMGLGLGVAGSAVRMPGQGVQFVGVVTGMALGVLAVWLYEALMTSSGKQATVGKMALGLRVTDLEGNRIGFGRATARVFAKYLSAMILGIGFLMVAFTGKKQGLHDILAGTLVQKTR
;
A
#
# COMPACT_ATOMS: atom_id res chain seq x y z
N MET A 1 6.62 23.15 -38.52
CA MET A 1 8.09 22.96 -38.55
C MET A 1 8.41 21.82 -37.58
N ASN A 2 8.71 20.66 -38.15
CA ASN A 2 8.88 19.43 -37.43
C ASN A 2 10.38 19.31 -37.04
N THR A 3 10.75 19.65 -35.81
CA THR A 3 12.12 19.47 -35.33
C THR A 3 12.33 17.96 -35.02
N GLY A 4 12.70 17.21 -36.05
CA GLY A 4 13.13 15.82 -35.94
C GLY A 4 14.36 15.75 -35.07
N GLY A 5 14.19 15.39 -33.78
CA GLY A 5 15.28 15.04 -32.88
C GLY A 5 15.96 13.77 -33.43
N THR A 6 17.15 13.93 -34.01
CA THR A 6 18.00 12.80 -34.41
C THR A 6 18.44 12.08 -33.13
N THR A 7 17.79 10.97 -32.80
CA THR A 7 18.30 10.06 -31.77
C THR A 7 19.61 9.46 -32.25
N VAL A 8 20.70 9.66 -31.50
CA VAL A 8 22.01 9.04 -31.75
C VAL A 8 22.27 7.94 -30.74
N VAL A 9 22.93 6.87 -31.14
CA VAL A 9 23.30 5.75 -30.27
C VAL A 9 24.82 5.72 -30.12
N PHE A 10 25.29 5.55 -28.89
CA PHE A 10 26.75 5.48 -28.60
C PHE A 10 27.22 4.04 -28.61
N CYS A 11 28.38 3.80 -29.19
CA CYS A 11 29.01 2.50 -29.16
C CYS A 11 29.58 2.21 -27.77
N ASN A 12 29.21 1.07 -27.16
CA ASN A 12 29.67 0.67 -25.82
C ASN A 12 31.19 0.32 -25.78
N ALA A 13 31.80 0.07 -26.93
CA ALA A 13 33.21 -0.29 -26.98
C ALA A 13 34.16 0.92 -27.18
N CYS A 14 33.76 1.92 -28.00
CA CYS A 14 34.62 3.04 -28.32
C CYS A 14 33.98 4.43 -28.11
N GLY A 15 32.72 4.51 -27.67
CA GLY A 15 32.03 5.77 -27.43
C GLY A 15 31.60 6.56 -28.68
N ALA A 16 31.85 6.07 -29.88
CA ALA A 16 31.52 6.79 -31.11
C ALA A 16 30.02 6.88 -31.35
N HIS A 17 29.58 8.01 -31.90
CA HIS A 17 28.19 8.25 -32.30
C HIS A 17 27.83 7.44 -33.53
N ASN A 18 26.69 6.79 -33.54
CA ASN A 18 26.18 6.02 -34.66
C ASN A 18 24.69 6.34 -34.91
N ALA A 19 24.23 5.99 -36.09
CA ALA A 19 22.80 6.06 -36.39
C ALA A 19 21.99 5.09 -35.51
N PRO A 20 20.74 5.36 -35.17
CA PRO A 20 19.95 4.55 -34.25
C PRO A 20 19.67 3.11 -34.76
N ASP A 21 19.78 2.89 -36.06
CA ASP A 21 19.59 1.64 -36.76
C ASP A 21 20.91 0.93 -37.15
N ALA A 22 22.06 1.49 -36.72
CA ALA A 22 23.34 0.92 -37.02
C ALA A 22 23.57 -0.44 -36.37
N ARG A 23 23.77 -1.50 -37.15
CA ARG A 23 24.09 -2.86 -36.66
C ARG A 23 25.57 -3.02 -36.27
N PHE A 24 26.43 -2.16 -36.79
CA PHE A 24 27.87 -2.16 -36.50
C PHE A 24 28.35 -0.72 -36.30
N CYS A 25 29.27 -0.52 -35.38
CA CYS A 25 29.86 0.78 -35.13
C CYS A 25 30.72 1.22 -36.34
N GLN A 26 30.49 2.41 -36.86
CA GLN A 26 31.22 2.97 -37.99
C GLN A 26 32.68 3.25 -37.66
N SER A 27 33.04 3.39 -36.38
CA SER A 27 34.40 3.70 -35.95
C SER A 27 35.24 2.46 -35.62
N CYS A 28 34.70 1.46 -34.90
CA CYS A 28 35.48 0.31 -34.43
C CYS A 28 34.99 -1.06 -34.96
N GLY A 29 33.91 -1.08 -35.78
CA GLY A 29 33.35 -2.31 -36.32
C GLY A 29 32.63 -3.23 -35.34
N GLN A 30 32.56 -2.87 -34.05
CA GLN A 30 31.84 -3.66 -33.04
C GLN A 30 30.38 -3.81 -33.40
N ALA A 31 29.84 -5.03 -33.30
CA ALA A 31 28.41 -5.25 -33.44
C ALA A 31 27.66 -4.48 -32.36
N MET A 32 26.72 -3.65 -32.76
CA MET A 32 25.82 -2.91 -31.87
C MET A 32 24.54 -3.74 -31.70
N ALA A 33 24.18 -4.03 -30.47
CA ALA A 33 22.90 -4.64 -30.20
C ALA A 33 21.82 -3.67 -30.71
N ALA A 34 20.94 -4.14 -31.60
CA ALA A 34 19.75 -3.38 -31.96
C ALA A 34 19.02 -3.10 -30.63
N ILE A 35 18.87 -1.83 -30.30
CA ILE A 35 17.96 -1.44 -29.20
C ILE A 35 16.58 -1.77 -29.75
N GLU A 36 16.08 -2.97 -29.46
CA GLU A 36 14.66 -3.22 -29.64
C GLU A 36 13.96 -2.18 -28.77
N PRO A 37 13.15 -1.28 -29.34
CA PRO A 37 12.40 -0.35 -28.54
C PRO A 37 11.57 -1.21 -27.60
N LEU A 38 11.94 -1.23 -26.31
CA LEU A 38 11.05 -1.80 -25.30
C LEU A 38 9.67 -1.24 -25.59
N PRO A 39 8.64 -2.08 -25.65
CA PRO A 39 7.30 -1.62 -25.96
C PRO A 39 6.79 -0.71 -24.85
N VAL A 40 7.24 0.54 -24.88
CA VAL A 40 6.82 1.64 -23.99
C VAL A 40 5.30 1.77 -24.06
N THR A 41 4.71 1.42 -25.20
CA THR A 41 3.27 1.35 -25.40
C THR A 41 2.58 0.31 -24.53
N ALA A 42 3.19 -0.84 -24.24
CA ALA A 42 2.58 -1.87 -23.38
C ALA A 42 2.54 -1.44 -21.91
N SER A 43 3.59 -0.77 -21.41
CA SER A 43 3.61 -0.25 -20.05
C SER A 43 2.67 0.97 -19.88
N ILE A 44 2.59 1.86 -20.86
CA ILE A 44 1.66 3.00 -20.84
C ILE A 44 0.21 2.52 -20.95
N ALA A 45 -0.09 1.53 -21.78
CA ALA A 45 -1.42 0.95 -21.89
C ALA A 45 -1.86 0.23 -20.61
N ALA A 46 -0.96 -0.49 -19.94
CA ALA A 46 -1.24 -1.13 -18.65
C ALA A 46 -1.52 -0.11 -17.54
N TYR A 47 -0.87 1.07 -17.58
CA TYR A 47 -1.15 2.18 -16.66
C TYR A 47 -2.45 2.93 -16.98
N ALA A 48 -2.78 3.10 -18.25
CA ALA A 48 -3.99 3.82 -18.69
C ALA A 48 -5.29 3.08 -18.31
N ASP A 49 -5.23 1.76 -18.13
CA ASP A 49 -6.38 0.91 -17.87
C ASP A 49 -6.55 0.53 -16.39
N ALA A 50 -5.64 0.98 -15.52
CA ALA A 50 -5.71 0.73 -14.08
C ALA A 50 -6.78 1.64 -13.44
N THR A 51 -7.95 1.07 -13.14
CA THR A 51 -8.96 1.77 -12.35
C THR A 51 -8.59 1.76 -10.88
N TYR A 52 -8.36 2.95 -10.31
CA TYR A 52 -8.01 3.10 -8.90
C TYR A 52 -9.25 3.08 -8.00
N GLY A 53 -9.10 2.52 -6.80
CA GLY A 53 -10.12 2.57 -5.76
C GLY A 53 -10.32 4.00 -5.26
N GLY A 54 -11.47 4.61 -5.56
CA GLY A 54 -11.82 5.95 -5.09
C GLY A 54 -12.08 6.01 -3.57
N PHE A 55 -12.37 7.20 -3.07
CA PHE A 55 -12.56 7.45 -1.63
C PHE A 55 -13.68 6.59 -1.03
N TRP A 56 -14.90 6.65 -1.56
CA TRP A 56 -16.06 5.99 -0.97
C TRP A 56 -15.95 4.46 -0.91
N ILE A 57 -15.44 3.83 -1.95
CA ILE A 57 -15.26 2.38 -1.96
C ILE A 57 -14.24 1.93 -0.90
N ARG A 58 -13.23 2.77 -0.59
CA ARG A 58 -12.28 2.50 0.50
C ARG A 58 -12.91 2.70 1.87
N VAL A 59 -13.83 3.67 2.02
CA VAL A 59 -14.60 3.86 3.25
C VAL A 59 -15.46 2.62 3.54
N VAL A 60 -16.19 2.13 2.53
CA VAL A 60 -16.99 0.90 2.68
C VAL A 60 -16.09 -0.30 3.01
N ALA A 61 -14.94 -0.44 2.33
CA ALA A 61 -13.97 -1.49 2.65
C ALA A 61 -13.51 -1.41 4.10
N ALA A 62 -13.21 -0.20 4.59
CA ALA A 62 -12.76 0.02 5.97
C ALA A 62 -13.85 -0.33 6.99
N ILE A 63 -15.12 -0.02 6.71
CA ILE A 63 -16.25 -0.39 7.57
C ILE A 63 -16.34 -1.93 7.67
N ILE A 64 -16.29 -2.64 6.55
CA ILE A 64 -16.31 -4.10 6.54
C ILE A 64 -15.12 -4.66 7.33
N ASP A 65 -13.91 -4.12 7.11
CA ASP A 65 -12.71 -4.55 7.82
C ASP A 65 -12.82 -4.31 9.33
N THR A 66 -13.40 -3.18 9.76
CA THR A 66 -13.66 -2.89 11.17
C THR A 66 -14.61 -3.94 11.77
N ILE A 67 -15.71 -4.26 11.11
CA ILE A 67 -16.63 -5.29 11.58
C ILE A 67 -15.94 -6.65 11.73
N VAL A 68 -15.11 -7.04 10.74
CA VAL A 68 -14.35 -8.30 10.78
C VAL A 68 -13.39 -8.35 11.96
N VAL A 69 -12.68 -7.25 12.22
CA VAL A 69 -11.73 -7.17 13.34
C VAL A 69 -12.48 -7.19 14.68
N GLU A 70 -13.58 -6.44 14.81
CA GLU A 70 -14.37 -6.35 16.03
C GLU A 70 -15.02 -7.70 16.41
N ILE A 71 -15.48 -8.50 15.45
CA ILE A 71 -15.99 -9.85 15.71
C ILE A 71 -14.98 -10.72 16.47
N VAL A 72 -13.67 -10.51 16.23
CA VAL A 72 -12.61 -11.25 16.89
C VAL A 72 -12.15 -10.56 18.18
N VAL A 73 -11.97 -9.24 18.13
CA VAL A 73 -11.37 -8.46 19.22
C VAL A 73 -12.33 -8.29 20.41
N LEU A 74 -13.63 -8.07 20.17
CA LEU A 74 -14.60 -7.85 21.23
C LEU A 74 -14.71 -9.02 22.21
N PRO A 75 -14.89 -10.29 21.79
CA PRO A 75 -14.94 -11.42 22.71
C PRO A 75 -13.66 -11.57 23.53
N ILE A 76 -12.49 -11.38 22.90
CA ILE A 76 -11.19 -11.47 23.57
C ILE A 76 -11.06 -10.37 24.63
N SER A 77 -11.40 -9.13 24.25
CA SER A 77 -11.34 -7.99 25.16
C SER A 77 -12.31 -8.14 26.33
N PHE A 78 -13.50 -8.69 26.09
CA PHE A 78 -14.50 -8.97 27.13
C PHE A 78 -14.00 -10.04 28.11
N ALA A 79 -13.49 -11.18 27.61
CA ALA A 79 -12.94 -12.25 28.45
C ALA A 79 -11.77 -11.75 29.30
N MET A 80 -10.90 -10.93 28.70
CA MET A 80 -9.76 -10.33 29.39
C MET A 80 -10.20 -9.31 30.45
N GLY A 81 -11.23 -8.48 30.16
CA GLY A 81 -11.81 -7.55 31.13
C GLY A 81 -12.39 -8.27 32.36
N LEU A 82 -13.10 -9.39 32.15
CA LEU A 82 -13.55 -10.25 33.23
C LEU A 82 -12.39 -10.80 34.06
N GLY A 83 -11.34 -11.32 33.40
CA GLY A 83 -10.14 -11.85 34.08
C GLY A 83 -9.41 -10.79 34.92
N LEU A 84 -9.24 -9.59 34.37
CA LEU A 84 -8.66 -8.45 35.08
C LEU A 84 -9.54 -8.01 36.27
N GLY A 85 -10.86 -8.03 36.14
CA GLY A 85 -11.80 -7.74 37.22
C GLY A 85 -11.65 -8.73 38.38
N VAL A 86 -11.63 -10.03 38.09
CA VAL A 86 -11.42 -11.07 39.08
C VAL A 86 -10.03 -10.96 39.75
N ALA A 87 -8.97 -10.80 38.96
CA ALA A 87 -7.63 -10.66 39.49
C ALA A 87 -7.46 -9.41 40.36
N GLY A 88 -8.03 -8.27 39.92
CA GLY A 88 -8.01 -7.02 40.65
C GLY A 88 -8.74 -7.11 41.98
N SER A 89 -9.87 -7.81 42.04
CA SER A 89 -10.59 -8.05 43.30
C SER A 89 -9.78 -8.92 44.27
N ALA A 90 -9.08 -9.93 43.76
CA ALA A 90 -8.24 -10.80 44.54
C ALA A 90 -7.08 -10.06 45.23
N VAL A 91 -6.49 -9.07 44.55
CA VAL A 91 -5.40 -8.25 45.11
C VAL A 91 -5.91 -6.92 45.72
N ARG A 92 -7.22 -6.78 45.90
CA ARG A 92 -7.87 -5.58 46.45
C ARG A 92 -7.49 -4.27 45.74
N MET A 93 -7.26 -4.33 44.43
CA MET A 93 -6.93 -3.18 43.65
C MET A 93 -8.13 -2.20 43.60
N PRO A 94 -7.94 -0.87 43.70
CA PRO A 94 -9.01 0.09 43.52
C PRO A 94 -9.68 -0.07 42.16
N GLY A 95 -11.01 0.01 42.10
CA GLY A 95 -11.76 -0.17 40.84
C GLY A 95 -11.30 0.72 39.69
N GLN A 96 -10.87 1.93 39.99
CA GLN A 96 -10.27 2.85 39.00
C GLN A 96 -8.97 2.31 38.40
N GLY A 97 -8.13 1.63 39.22
CA GLY A 97 -6.90 1.01 38.76
C GLY A 97 -7.17 -0.17 37.82
N VAL A 98 -8.14 -1.02 38.15
CA VAL A 98 -8.56 -2.15 37.29
C VAL A 98 -9.10 -1.60 35.95
N GLN A 99 -9.93 -0.57 36.00
CA GLN A 99 -10.49 0.06 34.81
C GLN A 99 -9.39 0.66 33.92
N PHE A 100 -8.44 1.38 34.51
CA PHE A 100 -7.31 1.97 33.77
C PHE A 100 -6.48 0.91 33.06
N VAL A 101 -6.08 -0.15 33.77
CA VAL A 101 -5.34 -1.28 33.17
C VAL A 101 -6.15 -1.94 32.06
N GLY A 102 -7.45 -2.15 32.25
CA GLY A 102 -8.34 -2.73 31.25
C GLY A 102 -8.41 -1.89 29.98
N VAL A 103 -8.57 -0.58 30.11
CA VAL A 103 -8.62 0.35 28.96
C VAL A 103 -7.29 0.35 28.21
N VAL A 104 -6.18 0.51 28.91
CA VAL A 104 -4.84 0.54 28.26
C VAL A 104 -4.55 -0.78 27.53
N THR A 105 -4.86 -1.90 28.17
CA THR A 105 -4.61 -3.22 27.57
C THR A 105 -5.54 -3.46 26.38
N GLY A 106 -6.81 -3.09 26.49
CA GLY A 106 -7.78 -3.17 25.38
C GLY A 106 -7.37 -2.34 24.18
N MET A 107 -6.93 -1.10 24.41
CA MET A 107 -6.41 -0.22 23.34
C MET A 107 -5.16 -0.82 22.68
N ALA A 108 -4.21 -1.32 23.46
CA ALA A 108 -3.00 -1.94 22.92
C ALA A 108 -3.30 -3.17 22.06
N LEU A 109 -4.24 -4.02 22.51
CA LEU A 109 -4.69 -5.18 21.73
C LEU A 109 -5.42 -4.75 20.44
N GLY A 110 -6.28 -3.76 20.50
CA GLY A 110 -6.99 -3.25 19.33
C GLY A 110 -6.01 -2.72 18.27
N VAL A 111 -5.05 -1.90 18.69
CA VAL A 111 -4.00 -1.38 17.79
C VAL A 111 -3.17 -2.52 17.19
N LEU A 112 -2.76 -3.48 18.01
CA LEU A 112 -1.99 -4.65 17.57
C LEU A 112 -2.77 -5.51 16.57
N ALA A 113 -4.04 -5.78 16.85
CA ALA A 113 -4.91 -6.58 16.01
C ALA A 113 -5.12 -5.93 14.63
N VAL A 114 -5.45 -4.63 14.60
CA VAL A 114 -5.62 -3.88 13.35
C VAL A 114 -4.32 -3.84 12.54
N TRP A 115 -3.20 -3.58 13.21
CA TRP A 115 -1.89 -3.56 12.55
C TRP A 115 -1.54 -4.90 11.93
N LEU A 116 -1.59 -5.99 12.71
CA LEU A 116 -1.26 -7.33 12.22
C LEU A 116 -2.22 -7.77 11.11
N TYR A 117 -3.52 -7.58 11.31
CA TYR A 117 -4.53 -7.90 10.30
C TYR A 117 -4.25 -7.19 8.97
N GLU A 118 -4.09 -5.86 8.99
CA GLU A 118 -3.85 -5.10 7.76
C GLU A 118 -2.50 -5.41 7.13
N ALA A 119 -1.42 -5.47 7.93
CA ALA A 119 -0.08 -5.71 7.41
C ALA A 119 0.06 -7.12 6.82
N LEU A 120 -0.44 -8.15 7.50
CA LEU A 120 -0.39 -9.53 7.03
C LEU A 120 -1.26 -9.74 5.78
N MET A 121 -2.49 -9.25 5.81
CA MET A 121 -3.43 -9.42 4.69
C MET A 121 -2.96 -8.69 3.42
N THR A 122 -2.49 -7.44 3.56
CA THR A 122 -2.02 -6.67 2.40
C THR A 122 -0.68 -7.14 1.86
N SER A 123 0.19 -7.73 2.69
CA SER A 123 1.44 -8.35 2.24
C SER A 123 1.28 -9.78 1.77
N SER A 124 0.12 -10.40 1.94
CA SER A 124 -0.19 -11.75 1.46
C SER A 124 -0.32 -11.81 -0.06
N GLY A 125 -0.44 -13.02 -0.62
CA GLY A 125 -0.71 -13.22 -2.05
C GLY A 125 -2.05 -12.61 -2.53
N LYS A 126 -2.98 -12.31 -1.61
CA LYS A 126 -4.26 -11.65 -1.92
C LYS A 126 -4.13 -10.13 -2.04
N GLN A 127 -3.09 -9.54 -1.49
CA GLN A 127 -2.80 -8.10 -1.53
C GLN A 127 -3.96 -7.21 -1.03
N ALA A 128 -4.83 -7.75 -0.20
CA ALA A 128 -6.05 -7.07 0.23
C ALA A 128 -6.54 -7.60 1.58
N THR A 129 -7.14 -6.74 2.39
CA THR A 129 -7.93 -7.10 3.56
C THR A 129 -9.29 -7.67 3.12
N VAL A 130 -10.04 -8.29 4.04
CA VAL A 130 -11.33 -8.93 3.71
C VAL A 130 -12.30 -7.91 3.10
N GLY A 131 -12.43 -6.71 3.68
CA GLY A 131 -13.29 -5.66 3.13
C GLY A 131 -12.85 -5.20 1.75
N LYS A 132 -11.54 -5.09 1.51
CA LYS A 132 -11.01 -4.75 0.18
C LYS A 132 -11.25 -5.87 -0.83
N MET A 133 -11.09 -7.14 -0.43
CA MET A 133 -11.38 -8.28 -1.31
C MET A 133 -12.86 -8.32 -1.70
N ALA A 134 -13.77 -8.09 -0.75
CA ALA A 134 -15.21 -8.07 -0.99
C ALA A 134 -15.62 -7.02 -2.05
N LEU A 135 -14.85 -5.93 -2.14
CA LEU A 135 -15.10 -4.83 -3.08
C LEU A 135 -14.17 -4.86 -4.32
N GLY A 136 -13.46 -5.96 -4.54
CA GLY A 136 -12.57 -6.10 -5.68
C GLY A 136 -11.41 -5.08 -5.67
N LEU A 137 -10.83 -4.82 -4.49
CA LEU A 137 -9.69 -3.92 -4.33
C LEU A 137 -8.44 -4.71 -3.94
N ARG A 138 -7.28 -4.32 -4.46
CA ARG A 138 -5.97 -4.83 -4.03
C ARG A 138 -4.97 -3.70 -3.86
N VAL A 139 -4.01 -3.92 -2.97
CA VAL A 139 -2.92 -2.99 -2.68
C VAL A 139 -1.66 -3.47 -3.38
N THR A 140 -1.05 -2.59 -4.18
CA THR A 140 0.17 -2.88 -4.93
C THR A 140 1.22 -1.80 -4.64
N ASP A 141 2.44 -2.01 -5.09
CA ASP A 141 3.41 -0.94 -5.27
C ASP A 141 3.08 -0.07 -6.49
N LEU A 142 3.96 0.87 -6.82
CA LEU A 142 3.76 1.78 -7.94
C LEU A 142 3.85 1.07 -9.30
N GLU A 143 4.48 -0.08 -9.35
CA GLU A 143 4.69 -0.94 -10.52
C GLU A 143 3.60 -2.02 -10.67
N GLY A 144 2.66 -2.10 -9.70
CA GLY A 144 1.58 -3.10 -9.70
C GLY A 144 1.94 -4.43 -9.03
N ASN A 145 3.14 -4.56 -8.43
CA ASN A 145 3.59 -5.76 -7.75
C ASN A 145 3.08 -5.85 -6.31
N ARG A 146 3.25 -7.03 -5.71
CA ARG A 146 2.94 -7.27 -4.31
C ARG A 146 3.89 -6.52 -3.39
N ILE A 147 3.33 -5.88 -2.36
CA ILE A 147 4.12 -5.20 -1.32
C ILE A 147 4.59 -6.19 -0.25
N GLY A 148 5.78 -5.95 0.29
CA GLY A 148 6.33 -6.70 1.43
C GLY A 148 5.70 -6.26 2.76
N PHE A 149 5.86 -7.10 3.81
CA PHE A 149 5.33 -6.84 5.16
C PHE A 149 5.81 -5.50 5.75
N GLY A 150 7.09 -5.13 5.57
CA GLY A 150 7.62 -3.85 6.06
C GLY A 150 6.91 -2.64 5.43
N ARG A 151 6.67 -2.66 4.12
CA ARG A 151 5.95 -1.59 3.41
C ARG A 151 4.47 -1.56 3.82
N ALA A 152 3.83 -2.71 4.02
CA ALA A 152 2.47 -2.80 4.54
C ALA A 152 2.37 -2.23 5.96
N THR A 153 3.32 -2.54 6.84
CA THR A 153 3.44 -1.98 8.19
C THR A 153 3.62 -0.46 8.16
N ALA A 154 4.56 0.06 7.36
CA ALA A 154 4.76 1.50 7.21
C ALA A 154 3.47 2.21 6.76
N ARG A 155 2.69 1.57 5.88
CA ARG A 155 1.39 2.08 5.43
C ARG A 155 0.37 2.16 6.56
N VAL A 156 0.32 1.18 7.47
CA VAL A 156 -0.58 1.22 8.63
C VAL A 156 -0.20 2.36 9.56
N PHE A 157 1.08 2.53 9.88
CA PHE A 157 1.52 3.66 10.72
C PHE A 157 1.27 5.01 10.06
N ALA A 158 1.46 5.13 8.75
CA ALA A 158 1.13 6.33 8.00
C ALA A 158 -0.38 6.66 8.01
N LYS A 159 -1.27 5.67 8.22
CA LYS A 159 -2.70 5.92 8.45
C LYS A 159 -2.96 6.61 9.78
N TYR A 160 -2.26 6.21 10.85
CA TYR A 160 -2.36 6.92 12.13
C TYR A 160 -1.92 8.38 11.97
N LEU A 161 -0.82 8.62 11.25
CA LEU A 161 -0.39 9.99 10.92
C LEU A 161 -1.47 10.75 10.13
N SER A 162 -2.09 10.09 9.14
CA SER A 162 -3.18 10.69 8.35
C SER A 162 -4.41 11.03 9.20
N ALA A 163 -4.70 10.22 10.23
CA ALA A 163 -5.78 10.47 11.17
C ALA A 163 -5.46 11.64 12.11
N MET A 164 -4.21 11.75 12.59
CA MET A 164 -3.75 12.84 13.46
C MET A 164 -3.88 14.22 12.80
N ILE A 165 -3.75 14.31 11.49
CA ILE A 165 -3.93 15.55 10.71
C ILE A 165 -5.43 15.71 10.34
N LEU A 166 -6.32 15.59 11.33
CA LEU A 166 -7.78 15.74 11.16
C LEU A 166 -8.37 14.91 10.00
N GLY A 167 -7.73 13.80 9.62
CA GLY A 167 -8.18 12.94 8.54
C GLY A 167 -7.94 13.49 7.12
N ILE A 168 -7.32 14.66 6.97
CA ILE A 168 -7.02 15.27 5.66
C ILE A 168 -6.23 14.30 4.78
N GLY A 169 -5.32 13.52 5.37
CA GLY A 169 -4.56 12.51 4.64
C GLY A 169 -5.41 11.43 3.96
N PHE A 170 -6.61 11.15 4.47
CA PHE A 170 -7.57 10.24 3.82
C PHE A 170 -8.37 10.94 2.73
N LEU A 171 -8.76 12.22 2.95
CA LEU A 171 -9.50 13.00 1.96
C LEU A 171 -8.70 13.23 0.67
N MET A 172 -7.38 13.24 0.75
CA MET A 172 -6.50 13.36 -0.43
C MET A 172 -6.82 12.33 -1.52
N VAL A 173 -7.34 11.15 -1.17
CA VAL A 173 -7.78 10.13 -2.13
C VAL A 173 -8.80 10.67 -3.13
N ALA A 174 -9.68 11.59 -2.71
CA ALA A 174 -10.69 12.16 -3.58
C ALA A 174 -10.10 13.08 -4.66
N PHE A 175 -8.99 13.74 -4.36
CA PHE A 175 -8.43 14.83 -5.17
C PHE A 175 -7.18 14.43 -5.97
N THR A 176 -6.47 13.36 -5.59
CA THR A 176 -5.26 12.92 -6.31
C THR A 176 -5.60 12.13 -7.57
N GLY A 177 -4.80 12.30 -8.63
CA GLY A 177 -5.02 11.61 -9.92
C GLY A 177 -4.97 10.09 -9.83
N LYS A 178 -4.05 9.54 -9.01
CA LYS A 178 -3.92 8.09 -8.75
C LYS A 178 -4.77 7.61 -7.57
N LYS A 179 -5.68 8.45 -7.05
CA LYS A 179 -6.53 8.16 -5.89
C LYS A 179 -5.74 7.66 -4.68
N GLN A 180 -4.61 8.33 -4.38
CA GLN A 180 -3.74 8.02 -3.24
C GLN A 180 -4.03 8.94 -2.06
N GLY A 181 -4.14 8.36 -0.87
CA GLY A 181 -4.09 9.11 0.38
C GLY A 181 -2.64 9.36 0.82
N LEU A 182 -2.44 10.18 1.85
CA LEU A 182 -1.11 10.46 2.40
C LEU A 182 -0.37 9.17 2.78
N HIS A 183 -1.05 8.23 3.41
CA HIS A 183 -0.52 6.93 3.81
C HIS A 183 -0.10 6.06 2.61
N ASP A 184 -0.79 6.18 1.47
CA ASP A 184 -0.42 5.48 0.24
C ASP A 184 0.84 6.10 -0.38
N ILE A 185 0.93 7.44 -0.38
CA ILE A 185 2.08 8.18 -0.92
C ILE A 185 3.34 7.88 -0.10
N LEU A 186 3.24 7.97 1.24
CA LEU A 186 4.36 7.70 2.15
C LEU A 186 4.87 6.26 2.04
N ALA A 187 3.98 5.30 1.81
CA ALA A 187 4.34 3.89 1.65
C ALA A 187 4.69 3.51 0.19
N GLY A 188 4.54 4.42 -0.78
CA GLY A 188 4.76 4.13 -2.20
C GLY A 188 3.81 3.04 -2.71
N THR A 189 2.51 3.14 -2.40
CA THR A 189 1.51 2.12 -2.73
C THR A 189 0.33 2.69 -3.53
N LEU A 190 -0.37 1.80 -4.22
CA LEU A 190 -1.59 2.07 -4.97
C LEU A 190 -2.69 1.13 -4.49
N VAL A 191 -3.94 1.58 -4.57
CA VAL A 191 -5.11 0.71 -4.41
C VAL A 191 -5.84 0.64 -5.74
N GLN A 192 -5.81 -0.53 -6.35
CA GLN A 192 -6.36 -0.81 -7.67
C GLN A 192 -7.63 -1.64 -7.55
N LYS A 193 -8.55 -1.49 -8.51
CA LYS A 193 -9.68 -2.41 -8.66
C LYS A 193 -9.21 -3.65 -9.40
N THR A 194 -9.56 -4.83 -8.88
CA THR A 194 -9.48 -6.09 -9.62
C THR A 194 -10.70 -6.15 -10.54
N ARG A 195 -10.46 -6.38 -11.82
CA ARG A 195 -11.55 -6.66 -12.78
C ARG A 195 -12.19 -7.98 -12.46
#